data_565a8ef330b612d29c6476084aa6d9e0
#
_entry.id   565a8ef330b612d29c6476084aa6d9e0
#
_cell.length_a   1.000
_cell.length_b   1.000
_cell.length_c   1.000
_cell.angle_alpha   90.00
_cell.angle_beta   90.00
_cell.angle_gamma   90.00
#
_symmetry.space_group_name_H-M   'P 1'
#
loop_
_entity.id
_entity.type
_entity.pdbx_description
1 polymer ?
#
loop_
_entity_poly.entity_id
_entity_poly.type
_entity_poly.pdbx_seq_one_letter_code
_entity_poly.pdbx_strand_id
1 'polypeptide(L)'
;MLVRREVMMIELNVLTSILTSFIFISMFVNNKEKMLMDLLSAKGGRITAKEASLAGIHRMFLKQLADAGRIVRVARGVYQLATAQEDELLNLQHRCPTGIFSFETALFLHSLIERAPFVWTMTFKGFYHSTSLAKNGIVVKHSSKDLYPVEIVEVETPLGNIVRAYSAERTLCEILTAKVAADIQTITYAIKTYVGRKEKNIPKLIHLAQTFHVEKKLRTYLEVLL
;
A
#
# COMPACT_ATOMS: atom_id res chain seq x y z
N MET A 1 65.54 9.81 28.17
CA MET A 1 64.27 9.56 28.92
C MET A 1 63.17 10.52 28.54
N LEU A 2 63.43 11.79 28.20
CA LEU A 2 62.45 12.81 27.82
C LEU A 2 61.74 12.50 26.48
N VAL A 3 62.46 12.07 25.43
CA VAL A 3 61.88 11.80 24.09
C VAL A 3 60.83 10.66 24.11
N ARG A 4 61.01 9.64 24.97
CA ARG A 4 60.02 8.56 25.12
C ARG A 4 58.68 9.03 25.76
N ARG A 5 58.76 10.01 26.66
CA ARG A 5 57.55 10.62 27.26
C ARG A 5 56.78 11.48 26.28
N GLU A 6 57.46 12.24 25.42
CA GLU A 6 56.78 13.08 24.42
C GLU A 6 56.08 12.22 23.35
N VAL A 7 56.74 11.17 22.87
CA VAL A 7 56.13 10.22 21.91
C VAL A 7 54.90 9.55 22.50
N MET A 8 54.96 9.10 23.75
CA MET A 8 53.83 8.48 24.43
C MET A 8 52.67 9.44 24.66
N MET A 9 52.94 10.73 24.91
CA MET A 9 51.88 11.75 25.05
C MET A 9 51.23 12.09 23.70
N ILE A 10 51.97 12.07 22.60
CA ILE A 10 51.44 12.26 21.24
C ILE A 10 50.54 11.06 20.86
N GLU A 11 51.01 9.84 21.11
CA GLU A 11 50.18 8.61 20.87
C GLU A 11 48.91 8.62 21.69
N LEU A 12 48.94 9.03 22.94
CA LEU A 12 47.79 9.12 23.82
C LEU A 12 46.77 10.16 23.35
N ASN A 13 47.26 11.33 22.88
CA ASN A 13 46.43 12.38 22.32
C ASN A 13 45.76 11.98 20.99
N VAL A 14 46.47 11.26 20.13
CA VAL A 14 45.92 10.72 18.88
C VAL A 14 44.84 9.67 19.17
N LEU A 15 45.09 8.74 20.09
CA LEU A 15 44.12 7.73 20.52
C LEU A 15 42.84 8.33 21.16
N THR A 16 43.02 9.37 22.02
CA THR A 16 41.86 10.07 22.59
C THR A 16 41.06 10.84 21.54
N SER A 17 41.72 11.47 20.56
CA SER A 17 41.03 12.13 19.44
C SER A 17 40.27 11.15 18.56
N ILE A 18 40.84 9.99 18.27
CA ILE A 18 40.17 8.92 17.50
C ILE A 18 38.94 8.37 18.29
N LEU A 19 39.11 8.10 19.58
CA LEU A 19 38.02 7.64 20.45
C LEU A 19 36.89 8.65 20.57
N THR A 20 37.18 9.92 20.77
CA THR A 20 36.19 11.00 20.82
C THR A 20 35.45 11.16 19.49
N SER A 21 36.15 11.08 18.36
CA SER A 21 35.53 11.09 17.03
C SER A 21 34.61 9.87 16.81
N PHE A 22 35.03 8.69 17.25
CA PHE A 22 34.22 7.46 17.17
C PHE A 22 32.96 7.55 18.02
N ILE A 23 33.06 8.06 19.25
CA ILE A 23 31.91 8.27 20.14
C ILE A 23 30.93 9.30 19.53
N PHE A 24 31.45 10.39 18.96
CA PHE A 24 30.61 11.41 18.32
C PHE A 24 29.88 10.90 17.09
N ILE A 25 30.56 10.12 16.24
CA ILE A 25 29.97 9.49 15.06
C ILE A 25 28.91 8.46 15.48
N SER A 26 29.19 7.63 16.48
CA SER A 26 28.26 6.65 17.03
C SER A 26 27.00 7.32 17.61
N MET A 27 27.16 8.40 18.34
CA MET A 27 26.05 9.15 18.94
C MET A 27 25.19 9.83 17.87
N PHE A 28 25.80 10.34 16.79
CA PHE A 28 25.11 10.98 15.67
C PHE A 28 24.33 9.94 14.82
N VAL A 29 24.90 8.77 14.59
CA VAL A 29 24.23 7.64 13.91
C VAL A 29 23.05 7.13 14.71
N ASN A 30 23.22 6.98 16.03
CA ASN A 30 22.18 6.49 16.95
C ASN A 30 20.99 7.47 17.02
N ASN A 31 21.25 8.78 16.97
CA ASN A 31 20.18 9.80 16.97
C ASN A 31 19.37 9.78 15.66
N LYS A 32 20.02 9.60 14.50
CA LYS A 32 19.33 9.48 13.20
C LYS A 32 18.54 8.16 13.10
N GLU A 33 19.06 7.08 13.63
CA GLU A 33 18.35 5.82 13.69
C GLU A 33 17.09 5.93 14.56
N LYS A 34 17.20 6.51 15.75
CA LYS A 34 16.07 6.77 16.63
C LYS A 34 15.01 7.62 15.94
N MET A 35 15.41 8.73 15.32
CA MET A 35 14.52 9.61 14.57
C MET A 35 13.78 8.86 13.44
N LEU A 36 14.46 7.96 12.72
CA LEU A 36 13.84 7.14 11.69
C LEU A 36 12.85 6.13 12.28
N MET A 37 13.21 5.48 13.41
CA MET A 37 12.33 4.52 14.07
C MET A 37 11.07 5.20 14.62
N ASP A 38 11.20 6.41 15.18
CA ASP A 38 10.06 7.21 15.64
C ASP A 38 9.15 7.61 14.47
N LEU A 39 9.72 8.02 13.34
CA LEU A 39 8.97 8.32 12.10
C LEU A 39 8.27 7.08 11.53
N LEU A 40 8.94 5.94 11.50
CA LEU A 40 8.35 4.67 11.07
C LEU A 40 7.18 4.28 11.98
N SER A 41 7.37 4.37 13.28
CA SER A 41 6.30 4.05 14.27
C SER A 41 5.09 4.97 14.12
N ALA A 42 5.32 6.27 13.93
CA ALA A 42 4.25 7.26 13.74
C ALA A 42 3.48 7.06 12.42
N LYS A 43 4.09 6.38 11.42
CA LYS A 43 3.51 6.12 10.10
C LYS A 43 3.12 4.64 9.88
N GLY A 44 2.81 3.92 10.95
CA GLY A 44 2.39 2.52 10.82
C GLY A 44 3.49 1.56 10.37
N GLY A 45 4.75 1.88 10.67
CA GLY A 45 5.91 1.02 10.40
C GLY A 45 6.52 1.19 9.01
N ARG A 46 6.09 2.17 8.21
CA ARG A 46 6.54 2.35 6.83
C ARG A 46 6.90 3.80 6.49
N ILE A 47 7.88 3.98 5.60
CA ILE A 47 8.33 5.29 5.13
C ILE A 47 8.83 5.22 3.69
N THR A 48 8.60 6.27 2.92
CA THR A 48 9.23 6.44 1.61
C THR A 48 10.60 7.13 1.73
N ALA A 49 11.49 6.88 0.78
CA ALA A 49 12.78 7.57 0.71
C ALA A 49 12.63 9.09 0.57
N LYS A 50 11.52 9.56 -0.03
CA LYS A 50 11.21 10.99 -0.15
C LYS A 50 10.87 11.59 1.22
N GLU A 51 10.01 10.93 1.98
CA GLU A 51 9.64 11.38 3.34
C GLU A 51 10.84 11.35 4.29
N ALA A 52 11.66 10.28 4.24
CA ALA A 52 12.89 10.22 5.01
C ALA A 52 13.85 11.38 4.65
N SER A 53 13.98 11.71 3.36
CA SER A 53 14.81 12.84 2.91
C SER A 53 14.27 14.19 3.40
N LEU A 54 12.95 14.39 3.41
CA LEU A 54 12.32 15.58 3.98
C LEU A 54 12.57 15.73 5.49
N ALA A 55 12.70 14.60 6.19
CA ALA A 55 13.08 14.57 7.60
C ALA A 55 14.61 14.62 7.84
N GLY A 56 15.41 14.93 6.81
CA GLY A 56 16.88 15.03 6.92
C GLY A 56 17.61 13.69 6.97
N ILE A 57 16.96 12.59 6.62
CA ILE A 57 17.55 11.25 6.60
C ILE A 57 17.98 10.90 5.18
N HIS A 58 19.29 10.78 4.96
CA HIS A 58 19.84 10.52 3.64
C HIS A 58 19.57 9.06 3.17
N ARG A 59 19.35 8.86 1.86
CA ARG A 59 19.07 7.55 1.25
C ARG A 59 20.12 6.48 1.56
N MET A 60 21.39 6.86 1.69
CA MET A 60 22.47 5.94 2.04
C MET A 60 22.26 5.31 3.42
N PHE A 61 21.74 6.10 4.37
CA PHE A 61 21.43 5.62 5.71
C PHE A 61 20.29 4.60 5.72
N LEU A 62 19.25 4.81 4.89
CA LEU A 62 18.18 3.80 4.69
C LEU A 62 18.75 2.49 4.13
N LYS A 63 19.69 2.57 3.19
CA LYS A 63 20.36 1.39 2.66
C LYS A 63 21.17 0.66 3.74
N GLN A 64 21.97 1.38 4.51
CA GLN A 64 22.77 0.80 5.61
C GLN A 64 21.89 0.08 6.64
N LEU A 65 20.75 0.66 7.03
CA LEU A 65 19.82 0.02 7.95
C LEU A 65 19.10 -1.19 7.34
N ALA A 66 18.84 -1.16 6.03
CA ALA A 66 18.29 -2.31 5.32
C ALA A 66 19.30 -3.45 5.22
N ASP A 67 20.57 -3.14 4.90
CA ASP A 67 21.68 -4.10 4.86
C ASP A 67 21.96 -4.69 6.27
N ALA A 68 21.73 -3.91 7.33
CA ALA A 68 21.80 -4.37 8.72
C ALA A 68 20.53 -5.11 9.21
N GLY A 69 19.52 -5.30 8.38
CA GLY A 69 18.29 -6.03 8.72
C GLY A 69 17.36 -5.31 9.70
N ARG A 70 17.59 -4.01 9.98
CA ARG A 70 16.74 -3.19 10.87
C ARG A 70 15.45 -2.74 10.21
N ILE A 71 15.51 -2.51 8.90
CA ILE A 71 14.37 -2.21 8.04
C ILE A 71 14.42 -3.10 6.80
N VAL A 72 13.29 -3.26 6.12
CA VAL A 72 13.20 -4.02 4.87
C VAL A 72 12.78 -3.09 3.74
N ARG A 73 13.40 -3.23 2.58
CA ARG A 73 12.99 -2.52 1.38
C ARG A 73 11.89 -3.30 0.68
N VAL A 74 10.64 -2.87 0.79
CA VAL A 74 9.46 -3.54 0.23
C VAL A 74 9.15 -3.17 -1.21
N ALA A 75 9.57 -1.98 -1.65
CA ALA A 75 9.47 -1.52 -3.03
C ALA A 75 10.57 -0.50 -3.36
N ARG A 76 10.64 -0.04 -4.62
CA ARG A 76 11.60 1.01 -5.01
C ARG A 76 11.36 2.30 -4.21
N GLY A 77 12.29 2.61 -3.29
CA GLY A 77 12.23 3.80 -2.44
C GLY A 77 11.23 3.71 -1.29
N VAL A 78 10.72 2.52 -0.94
CA VAL A 78 9.82 2.28 0.19
C VAL A 78 10.48 1.32 1.15
N TYR A 79 10.50 1.70 2.43
CA TYR A 79 11.12 0.95 3.52
C TYR A 79 10.13 0.72 4.64
N GLN A 80 10.27 -0.41 5.33
CA GLN A 80 9.39 -0.85 6.41
C GLN A 80 10.23 -1.39 7.56
N LEU A 81 9.72 -1.32 8.79
CA LEU A 81 10.32 -2.02 9.93
C LEU A 81 10.40 -3.53 9.63
N ALA A 82 11.52 -4.16 9.98
CA ALA A 82 11.67 -5.60 9.80
C ALA A 82 10.65 -6.42 10.60
N THR A 83 10.11 -5.85 11.67
CA THR A 83 9.07 -6.44 12.53
C THR A 83 7.64 -6.09 12.11
N ALA A 84 7.45 -5.18 11.14
CA ALA A 84 6.11 -4.80 10.71
C ALA A 84 5.52 -5.88 9.80
N GLN A 85 4.24 -6.15 9.98
CA GLN A 85 3.50 -7.07 9.11
C GLN A 85 3.49 -6.54 7.67
N GLU A 86 3.78 -7.41 6.71
CA GLU A 86 3.82 -7.04 5.30
C GLU A 86 2.39 -6.79 4.78
N ASP A 87 2.14 -5.58 4.29
CA ASP A 87 0.89 -5.25 3.61
C ASP A 87 1.06 -5.41 2.10
N GLU A 88 0.59 -6.54 1.61
CA GLU A 88 0.69 -6.88 0.19
C GLU A 88 -0.08 -5.88 -0.69
N LEU A 89 -1.26 -5.42 -0.26
CA LEU A 89 -2.08 -4.47 -1.00
C LEU A 89 -1.37 -3.12 -1.17
N LEU A 90 -0.78 -2.60 -0.09
CA LEU A 90 0.00 -1.37 -0.16
C LEU A 90 1.26 -1.55 -1.00
N ASN A 91 1.94 -2.69 -0.89
CA ASN A 91 3.10 -3.01 -1.73
C ASN A 91 2.74 -3.02 -3.22
N LEU A 92 1.59 -3.61 -3.56
CA LEU A 92 1.06 -3.60 -4.92
C LEU A 92 0.74 -2.19 -5.41
N GLN A 93 0.10 -1.36 -4.58
CA GLN A 93 -0.19 0.03 -4.93
C GLN A 93 1.09 0.84 -5.21
N HIS A 94 2.16 0.62 -4.44
CA HIS A 94 3.46 1.25 -4.68
C HIS A 94 4.16 0.75 -5.95
N ARG A 95 4.04 -0.53 -6.25
CA ARG A 95 4.57 -1.11 -7.49
C ARG A 95 3.78 -0.68 -8.72
N CYS A 96 2.47 -0.48 -8.54
CA CYS A 96 1.51 -0.15 -9.58
C CYS A 96 0.78 1.17 -9.27
N PRO A 97 1.47 2.33 -9.34
CA PRO A 97 0.87 3.61 -8.91
C PRO A 97 -0.35 4.03 -9.74
N THR A 98 -0.51 3.53 -10.96
CA THR A 98 -1.66 3.79 -11.83
C THR A 98 -2.73 2.71 -11.75
N GLY A 99 -2.49 1.60 -11.05
CA GLY A 99 -3.48 0.56 -10.83
C GLY A 99 -4.51 0.98 -9.78
N ILE A 100 -5.76 0.62 -9.98
CA ILE A 100 -6.85 0.84 -9.01
C ILE A 100 -7.39 -0.53 -8.62
N PHE A 101 -7.48 -0.83 -7.33
CA PHE A 101 -8.10 -2.07 -6.87
C PHE A 101 -9.57 -2.12 -7.28
N SER A 102 -10.00 -3.27 -7.79
CA SER A 102 -11.28 -3.44 -8.45
C SER A 102 -11.86 -4.84 -8.24
N PHE A 103 -13.09 -5.06 -8.65
CA PHE A 103 -13.77 -6.35 -8.56
C PHE A 103 -13.73 -6.94 -7.14
N GLU A 104 -13.41 -8.22 -6.99
CA GLU A 104 -13.40 -8.91 -5.69
C GLU A 104 -12.43 -8.31 -4.69
N THR A 105 -11.30 -7.76 -5.16
CA THR A 105 -10.37 -7.05 -4.27
C THR A 105 -10.99 -5.78 -3.68
N ALA A 106 -11.71 -5.00 -4.48
CA ALA A 106 -12.40 -3.82 -3.98
C ALA A 106 -13.59 -4.21 -3.09
N LEU A 107 -14.32 -5.30 -3.40
CA LEU A 107 -15.34 -5.83 -2.49
C LEU A 107 -14.76 -6.16 -1.11
N PHE A 108 -13.61 -6.82 -1.08
CA PHE A 108 -12.90 -7.14 0.16
C PHE A 108 -12.47 -5.88 0.92
N LEU A 109 -11.84 -4.93 0.24
CA LEU A 109 -11.42 -3.64 0.84
C LEU A 109 -12.60 -2.85 1.42
N HIS A 110 -13.76 -2.92 0.77
CA HIS A 110 -15.00 -2.33 1.28
C HIS A 110 -15.74 -3.22 2.29
N SER A 111 -15.18 -4.34 2.71
CA SER A 111 -15.84 -5.31 3.61
C SER A 111 -17.23 -5.74 3.11
N LEU A 112 -17.39 -5.86 1.78
CA LEU A 112 -18.59 -6.40 1.14
C LEU A 112 -18.52 -7.91 0.98
N ILE A 113 -17.33 -8.50 1.14
CA ILE A 113 -17.08 -9.93 1.28
C ILE A 113 -16.13 -10.15 2.46
N GLU A 114 -16.27 -11.30 3.14
CA GLU A 114 -15.49 -11.61 4.34
C GLU A 114 -14.10 -12.14 4.02
N ARG A 115 -13.99 -12.92 2.95
CA ARG A 115 -12.73 -13.58 2.58
C ARG A 115 -11.96 -12.79 1.56
N ALA A 116 -10.66 -12.66 1.81
CA ALA A 116 -9.75 -12.13 0.81
C ALA A 116 -9.78 -13.02 -0.46
N PRO A 117 -9.81 -12.44 -1.66
CA PRO A 117 -9.71 -13.20 -2.89
C PRO A 117 -8.34 -13.89 -3.00
N PHE A 118 -8.27 -15.04 -3.67
CA PHE A 118 -7.02 -15.77 -3.89
C PHE A 118 -5.99 -14.98 -4.70
N VAL A 119 -6.46 -14.07 -5.53
CA VAL A 119 -5.63 -13.21 -6.40
C VAL A 119 -6.13 -11.78 -6.33
N TRP A 120 -5.20 -10.84 -6.28
CA TRP A 120 -5.54 -9.42 -6.28
C TRP A 120 -5.86 -8.94 -7.69
N THR A 121 -6.89 -8.14 -7.83
CA THR A 121 -7.34 -7.59 -9.10
C THR A 121 -7.15 -6.07 -9.11
N MET A 122 -6.48 -5.58 -10.15
CA MET A 122 -6.30 -4.14 -10.38
C MET A 122 -6.73 -3.77 -11.79
N THR A 123 -7.41 -2.64 -11.93
CA THR A 123 -7.82 -2.06 -13.22
C THR A 123 -6.87 -0.94 -13.61
N PHE A 124 -6.47 -0.94 -14.88
CA PHE A 124 -5.60 0.07 -15.50
C PHE A 124 -6.32 0.78 -16.65
N LYS A 125 -5.87 2.01 -16.93
CA LYS A 125 -6.40 2.81 -18.02
C LYS A 125 -5.94 2.27 -19.37
N GLY A 126 -6.87 1.99 -20.28
CA GLY A 126 -6.56 1.51 -21.63
C GLY A 126 -5.87 0.14 -21.63
N PHE A 127 -5.09 -0.13 -22.65
CA PHE A 127 -4.33 -1.39 -22.76
C PHE A 127 -2.99 -1.27 -22.02
N TYR A 128 -2.97 -1.78 -20.80
CA TYR A 128 -1.76 -1.85 -19.99
C TYR A 128 -1.23 -3.28 -20.00
N HIS A 129 -0.16 -3.53 -20.74
CA HIS A 129 0.49 -4.84 -20.78
C HIS A 129 1.62 -4.91 -19.75
N SER A 130 1.41 -5.69 -18.70
CA SER A 130 2.48 -6.05 -17.77
C SER A 130 2.48 -7.57 -17.54
N THR A 131 3.32 -8.25 -18.29
CA THR A 131 3.61 -9.68 -18.10
C THR A 131 4.19 -9.96 -16.71
N SER A 132 4.84 -8.97 -16.09
CA SER A 132 5.39 -9.04 -14.75
C SER A 132 4.29 -9.12 -13.68
N LEU A 133 3.17 -8.40 -13.84
CA LEU A 133 2.07 -8.44 -12.87
C LEU A 133 1.32 -9.76 -12.91
N ALA A 134 1.03 -10.26 -14.11
CA ALA A 134 0.39 -11.57 -14.28
C ALA A 134 1.23 -12.72 -13.71
N LYS A 135 2.56 -12.67 -13.87
CA LYS A 135 3.49 -13.64 -13.26
C LYS A 135 3.48 -13.61 -11.73
N ASN A 136 3.11 -12.49 -11.12
CA ASN A 136 3.01 -12.36 -9.67
C ASN A 136 1.60 -12.66 -9.13
N GLY A 137 0.75 -13.33 -9.90
CA GLY A 137 -0.59 -13.72 -9.47
C GLY A 137 -1.60 -12.57 -9.37
N ILE A 138 -1.37 -11.45 -10.08
CA ILE A 138 -2.27 -10.31 -10.11
C ILE A 138 -3.12 -10.36 -11.37
N VAL A 139 -4.42 -10.25 -11.21
CA VAL A 139 -5.36 -10.13 -12.33
C VAL A 139 -5.40 -8.68 -12.79
N VAL A 140 -4.98 -8.46 -14.04
CA VAL A 140 -5.00 -7.14 -14.68
C VAL A 140 -6.30 -7.00 -15.47
N LYS A 141 -7.07 -5.96 -15.15
CA LYS A 141 -8.27 -5.55 -15.88
C LYS A 141 -8.02 -4.21 -16.57
N HIS A 142 -8.81 -3.92 -17.59
CA HIS A 142 -8.70 -2.70 -18.39
C HIS A 142 -10.02 -1.94 -18.39
N SER A 143 -9.93 -0.63 -18.28
CA SER A 143 -11.08 0.27 -18.39
C SER A 143 -10.83 1.31 -19.49
N SER A 144 -11.89 1.77 -20.15
CA SER A 144 -11.82 2.87 -21.12
C SER A 144 -11.30 4.15 -20.43
N LYS A 145 -10.86 5.11 -21.27
CA LYS A 145 -10.35 6.38 -20.75
C LYS A 145 -11.40 7.14 -19.92
N ASP A 146 -12.67 7.01 -20.31
CA ASP A 146 -13.77 7.73 -19.68
C ASP A 146 -14.25 7.07 -18.39
N LEU A 147 -14.29 5.75 -18.34
CA LEU A 147 -14.72 5.01 -17.17
C LEU A 147 -13.60 4.85 -16.11
N TYR A 148 -12.34 4.86 -16.52
CA TYR A 148 -11.23 4.64 -15.58
C TYR A 148 -11.23 5.63 -14.39
N PRO A 149 -11.39 6.95 -14.55
CA PRO A 149 -11.33 7.90 -13.42
C PRO A 149 -12.62 7.93 -12.58
N VAL A 150 -13.69 7.27 -13.01
CA VAL A 150 -14.99 7.35 -12.35
C VAL A 150 -14.93 6.62 -11.01
N GLU A 151 -15.32 7.28 -9.92
CA GLU A 151 -15.49 6.67 -8.60
C GLU A 151 -14.23 5.99 -8.01
N ILE A 152 -13.06 6.61 -8.21
CA ILE A 152 -11.84 6.23 -7.49
C ILE A 152 -11.90 6.84 -6.09
N VAL A 153 -11.71 6.01 -5.07
CA VAL A 153 -11.71 6.41 -3.65
C VAL A 153 -10.47 5.86 -2.93
N GLU A 154 -10.14 6.49 -1.83
CA GLU A 154 -9.15 5.98 -0.89
C GLU A 154 -9.84 5.07 0.13
N VAL A 155 -9.27 3.91 0.37
CA VAL A 155 -9.77 2.91 1.34
C VAL A 155 -8.64 2.38 2.19
N GLU A 156 -8.96 1.97 3.40
CA GLU A 156 -8.00 1.34 4.29
C GLU A 156 -7.85 -0.16 3.97
N THR A 157 -6.62 -0.64 3.98
CA THR A 157 -6.33 -2.07 3.98
C THR A 157 -6.63 -2.66 5.37
N PRO A 158 -6.71 -3.98 5.53
CA PRO A 158 -6.85 -4.61 6.85
C PRO A 158 -5.73 -4.25 7.85
N LEU A 159 -4.60 -3.74 7.35
CA LEU A 159 -3.48 -3.27 8.17
C LEU A 159 -3.47 -1.74 8.38
N GLY A 160 -4.57 -1.04 8.04
CA GLY A 160 -4.74 0.40 8.28
C GLY A 160 -3.98 1.30 7.29
N ASN A 161 -3.46 0.77 6.19
CA ASN A 161 -2.79 1.59 5.18
C ASN A 161 -3.78 2.06 4.11
N ILE A 162 -3.56 3.25 3.56
CA ILE A 162 -4.43 3.81 2.53
C ILE A 162 -3.99 3.36 1.13
N VAL A 163 -4.96 2.83 0.39
CA VAL A 163 -4.80 2.42 -1.02
C VAL A 163 -5.96 2.96 -1.85
N ARG A 164 -5.83 2.95 -3.18
CA ARG A 164 -6.88 3.40 -4.09
C ARG A 164 -7.67 2.22 -4.63
N ALA A 165 -8.98 2.27 -4.45
CA ALA A 165 -9.92 1.31 -5.00
C ALA A 165 -11.07 2.05 -5.71
N TYR A 166 -11.86 1.32 -6.46
CA TYR A 166 -13.14 1.86 -6.89
C TYR A 166 -14.15 1.85 -5.75
N SER A 167 -15.11 2.78 -5.76
CA SER A 167 -16.16 2.85 -4.74
C SER A 167 -16.97 1.55 -4.66
N ALA A 168 -17.62 1.34 -3.52
CA ALA A 168 -18.48 0.17 -3.31
C ALA A 168 -19.56 0.04 -4.39
N GLU A 169 -20.22 1.14 -4.74
CA GLU A 169 -21.29 1.17 -5.74
C GLU A 169 -20.77 0.82 -7.14
N ARG A 170 -19.65 1.41 -7.53
CA ARG A 170 -19.01 1.06 -8.80
C ARG A 170 -18.59 -0.41 -8.85
N THR A 171 -17.98 -0.89 -7.78
CA THR A 171 -17.51 -2.27 -7.68
C THR A 171 -18.66 -3.27 -7.81
N LEU A 172 -19.81 -2.99 -7.19
CA LEU A 172 -21.02 -3.80 -7.36
C LEU A 172 -21.52 -3.81 -8.82
N CYS A 173 -21.39 -2.70 -9.54
CA CYS A 173 -21.68 -2.67 -10.97
C CYS A 173 -20.68 -3.49 -11.79
N GLU A 174 -19.39 -3.41 -11.46
CA GLU A 174 -18.33 -4.13 -12.18
C GLU A 174 -18.51 -5.65 -12.08
N ILE A 175 -18.82 -6.20 -10.90
CA ILE A 175 -19.03 -7.65 -10.74
C ILE A 175 -20.29 -8.17 -11.44
N LEU A 176 -21.26 -7.30 -11.73
CA LEU A 176 -22.46 -7.62 -12.49
C LEU A 176 -22.24 -7.65 -14.01
N THR A 177 -21.10 -7.15 -14.50
CA THR A 177 -20.81 -7.16 -15.95
C THR A 177 -20.62 -8.58 -16.46
N ALA A 178 -21.09 -8.89 -17.67
CA ALA A 178 -21.05 -10.23 -18.27
C ALA A 178 -19.62 -10.78 -18.50
N LYS A 179 -18.61 -9.89 -18.46
CA LYS A 179 -17.20 -10.26 -18.70
C LYS A 179 -16.49 -10.80 -17.46
N VAL A 180 -17.16 -10.80 -16.30
CA VAL A 180 -16.60 -11.23 -15.04
C VAL A 180 -17.47 -12.32 -14.46
N ALA A 181 -16.92 -13.49 -14.35
CA ALA A 181 -17.58 -14.60 -13.69
C ALA A 181 -17.33 -14.54 -12.17
N ALA A 182 -17.77 -13.45 -11.52
CA ALA A 182 -17.93 -13.53 -10.08
C ALA A 182 -19.05 -14.56 -9.82
N ASP A 183 -18.81 -15.42 -8.87
CA ASP A 183 -19.79 -16.44 -8.52
C ASP A 183 -21.07 -15.78 -7.96
N ILE A 184 -22.21 -16.39 -8.25
CA ILE A 184 -23.53 -15.85 -7.88
C ILE A 184 -23.67 -15.65 -6.35
N GLN A 185 -23.03 -16.48 -5.55
CA GLN A 185 -23.07 -16.38 -4.09
C GLN A 185 -22.31 -15.13 -3.63
N THR A 186 -21.14 -14.88 -4.19
CA THR A 186 -20.35 -13.67 -3.93
C THR A 186 -21.12 -12.41 -4.32
N ILE A 187 -21.76 -12.40 -5.49
CA ILE A 187 -22.58 -11.26 -5.94
C ILE A 187 -23.75 -11.02 -4.98
N THR A 188 -24.49 -12.05 -4.67
CA THR A 188 -25.67 -11.95 -3.78
C THR A 188 -25.26 -11.48 -2.39
N TYR A 189 -24.19 -12.03 -1.84
CA TYR A 189 -23.66 -11.66 -0.54
C TYR A 189 -23.22 -10.21 -0.52
N ALA A 190 -22.46 -9.76 -1.51
CA ALA A 190 -21.96 -8.38 -1.59
C ALA A 190 -23.11 -7.35 -1.69
N ILE A 191 -24.11 -7.62 -2.54
CA ILE A 191 -25.27 -6.72 -2.69
C ILE A 191 -26.08 -6.70 -1.39
N LYS A 192 -26.36 -7.85 -0.78
CA LYS A 192 -27.08 -7.96 0.51
C LYS A 192 -26.34 -7.18 1.60
N THR A 193 -25.04 -7.37 1.73
CA THR A 193 -24.21 -6.66 2.70
C THR A 193 -24.25 -5.13 2.47
N TYR A 194 -24.16 -4.70 1.22
CA TYR A 194 -24.23 -3.27 0.88
C TYR A 194 -25.59 -2.65 1.22
N VAL A 195 -26.69 -3.33 0.84
CA VAL A 195 -28.06 -2.86 1.09
C VAL A 195 -28.36 -2.78 2.60
N GLY A 196 -27.74 -3.65 3.41
CA GLY A 196 -27.87 -3.62 4.87
C GLY A 196 -27.16 -2.46 5.56
N ARG A 197 -26.27 -1.72 4.87
CA ARG A 197 -25.51 -0.60 5.46
C ARG A 197 -26.34 0.65 5.65
N LYS A 198 -26.01 1.42 6.69
CA LYS A 198 -26.59 2.75 6.92
C LYS A 198 -26.13 3.76 5.87
N GLU A 199 -24.89 3.67 5.46
CA GLU A 199 -24.22 4.58 4.52
C GLU A 199 -24.48 4.24 3.05
N LYS A 200 -25.36 3.27 2.76
CA LYS A 200 -25.72 2.92 1.38
C LYS A 200 -26.26 4.11 0.59
N ASN A 201 -25.86 4.21 -0.66
CA ASN A 201 -26.36 5.23 -1.59
C ASN A 201 -26.99 4.54 -2.80
N ILE A 202 -28.27 4.15 -2.65
CA ILE A 202 -29.02 3.46 -3.70
C ILE A 202 -29.17 4.32 -4.98
N PRO A 203 -29.50 5.64 -4.90
CA PRO A 203 -29.53 6.47 -6.10
C PRO A 203 -28.23 6.46 -6.88
N LYS A 204 -27.08 6.58 -6.20
CA LYS A 204 -25.75 6.50 -6.82
C LYS A 204 -25.49 5.15 -7.47
N LEU A 205 -25.82 4.05 -6.77
CA LEU A 205 -25.69 2.71 -7.28
C LEU A 205 -26.50 2.50 -8.57
N ILE A 206 -27.75 2.97 -8.62
CA ILE A 206 -28.59 2.87 -9.81
C ILE A 206 -28.02 3.70 -10.97
N HIS A 207 -27.55 4.92 -10.69
CA HIS A 207 -26.93 5.76 -11.70
C HIS A 207 -25.69 5.10 -12.33
N LEU A 208 -24.83 4.52 -11.50
CA LEU A 208 -23.67 3.77 -11.98
C LEU A 208 -24.07 2.50 -12.72
N ALA A 209 -25.12 1.80 -12.27
CA ALA A 209 -25.61 0.62 -12.97
C ALA A 209 -26.11 0.93 -14.40
N GLN A 210 -26.67 2.11 -14.63
CA GLN A 210 -27.00 2.60 -15.97
C GLN A 210 -25.74 2.84 -16.80
N THR A 211 -24.74 3.50 -16.23
CA THR A 211 -23.45 3.77 -16.88
C THR A 211 -22.73 2.47 -17.28
N PHE A 212 -22.80 1.44 -16.44
CA PHE A 212 -22.20 0.13 -16.68
C PHE A 212 -23.12 -0.85 -17.42
N HIS A 213 -24.32 -0.43 -17.82
CA HIS A 213 -25.34 -1.22 -18.54
C HIS A 213 -25.74 -2.53 -17.79
N VAL A 214 -25.77 -2.48 -16.45
CA VAL A 214 -26.13 -3.60 -15.57
C VAL A 214 -27.39 -3.34 -14.74
N GLU A 215 -28.14 -2.26 -15.01
CA GLU A 215 -29.29 -1.84 -14.23
C GLU A 215 -30.34 -2.96 -14.10
N LYS A 216 -30.69 -3.65 -15.19
CA LYS A 216 -31.66 -4.76 -15.15
C LYS A 216 -31.23 -5.86 -14.20
N LYS A 217 -29.96 -6.27 -14.27
CA LYS A 217 -29.43 -7.30 -13.36
C LYS A 217 -29.44 -6.82 -11.91
N LEU A 218 -29.02 -5.59 -11.66
CA LEU A 218 -29.02 -5.01 -10.31
C LEU A 218 -30.42 -4.98 -9.72
N ARG A 219 -31.44 -4.53 -10.49
CA ARG A 219 -32.83 -4.47 -10.04
C ARG A 219 -33.36 -5.83 -9.59
N THR A 220 -33.04 -6.90 -10.32
CA THR A 220 -33.45 -8.27 -9.90
C THR A 220 -32.93 -8.63 -8.49
N TYR A 221 -31.71 -8.22 -8.15
CA TYR A 221 -31.20 -8.43 -6.79
C TYR A 221 -31.85 -7.51 -5.76
N LEU A 222 -32.08 -6.25 -6.11
CA LEU A 222 -32.69 -5.27 -5.18
C LEU A 222 -34.14 -5.62 -4.85
N GLU A 223 -34.93 -6.08 -5.82
CA GLU A 223 -36.33 -6.49 -5.63
C GLU A 223 -36.49 -7.66 -4.66
N VAL A 224 -35.46 -8.50 -4.53
CA VAL A 224 -35.48 -9.65 -3.59
C VAL A 224 -34.96 -9.24 -2.19
N LEU A 225 -34.16 -8.17 -2.11
CA LEU A 225 -33.42 -7.80 -0.88
C LEU A 225 -33.98 -6.57 -0.17
N LEU A 226 -34.81 -5.78 -0.81
CA LEU A 226 -35.50 -4.60 -0.27
C LEU A 226 -36.98 -4.85 -0.07
#